data_e81997a5997f95eb789b270e735266ab
#
_entry.id   e81997a5997f95eb789b270e735266ab
#
_cell.length_a   1.000
_cell.length_b   1.000
_cell.length_c   1.000
_cell.angle_alpha   90.00
_cell.angle_beta   90.00
_cell.angle_gamma   90.00
#
_symmetry.space_group_name_H-M   'P 1'
#
loop_
_entity.id
_entity.type
_entity.pdbx_description
1 polymer ?
#
loop_
_entity_poly.entity_id
_entity_poly.type
_entity_poly.pdbx_seq_one_letter_code
_entity_poly.pdbx_strand_id
1 'polypeptide(L)'
;MFPLFRNFPKFVAAGAFVALFASNPAGADEMVQNLGPVGPNDTLLATVGGMRVIAFLESAGGRCGVNAVVWDKNADPSESAKRVRVRIEPGEFLHIDNAVQESVHLQCGSNAATLAIIDTAALSASGITVQPPLQPVKPGP
;
A
#
# COMPACT_ATOMS: atom_id res chain seq x y z
N MET A 1 69.89 -19.27 37.99
CA MET A 1 68.55 -19.39 38.56
C MET A 1 67.94 -18.03 38.61
N PHE A 2 67.16 -17.72 37.60
CA PHE A 2 66.45 -16.42 37.54
C PHE A 2 65.01 -16.68 37.49
N PRO A 3 64.24 -16.33 38.48
CA PRO A 3 62.78 -16.38 38.38
C PRO A 3 62.39 -15.23 37.43
N LEU A 4 62.10 -15.59 36.27
CA LEU A 4 61.49 -14.69 35.31
C LEU A 4 60.06 -14.46 35.75
N PHE A 5 59.86 -13.50 36.57
CA PHE A 5 58.52 -12.96 36.79
C PHE A 5 58.10 -12.20 35.56
N ARG A 6 57.52 -12.91 34.68
CA ARG A 6 56.81 -12.31 33.58
C ARG A 6 55.46 -11.88 34.09
N ASN A 7 55.47 -10.65 34.57
CA ASN A 7 54.24 -9.96 34.75
C ASN A 7 53.59 -9.77 33.37
N PHE A 8 52.73 -10.67 33.05
CA PHE A 8 51.79 -10.43 31.98
C PHE A 8 50.75 -9.46 32.51
N PRO A 9 50.67 -8.26 31.95
CA PRO A 9 49.52 -7.44 32.21
C PRO A 9 48.32 -8.17 31.65
N LYS A 10 47.45 -8.55 32.55
CA LYS A 10 46.13 -9.02 32.17
C LYS A 10 45.42 -7.84 31.51
N PHE A 11 45.58 -7.73 30.23
CA PHE A 11 44.66 -6.91 29.45
C PHE A 11 43.32 -7.58 29.52
N VAL A 12 42.56 -7.22 30.49
CA VAL A 12 41.11 -7.44 30.46
C VAL A 12 40.62 -6.43 29.43
N ALA A 13 40.63 -6.86 28.19
CA ALA A 13 39.88 -6.20 27.18
C ALA A 13 38.41 -6.56 27.46
N ALA A 14 37.83 -5.80 28.36
CA ALA A 14 36.40 -5.73 28.48
C ALA A 14 35.89 -5.01 27.21
N GLY A 15 35.87 -5.74 26.14
CA GLY A 15 35.14 -5.36 24.97
C GLY A 15 33.65 -5.41 25.31
N ALA A 16 33.17 -4.34 25.86
CA ALA A 16 31.76 -4.09 25.90
C ALA A 16 31.31 -3.89 24.44
N PHE A 17 31.10 -4.98 23.74
CA PHE A 17 30.24 -4.97 22.56
C PHE A 17 28.84 -4.70 23.07
N VAL A 18 28.57 -3.45 23.30
CA VAL A 18 27.18 -2.97 23.26
C VAL A 18 26.78 -3.09 21.81
N ALA A 19 26.36 -4.27 21.43
CA ALA A 19 25.57 -4.43 20.24
C ALA A 19 24.28 -3.69 20.53
N LEU A 20 24.28 -2.43 20.20
CA LEU A 20 23.07 -1.67 20.00
C LEU A 20 22.36 -2.26 18.77
N PHE A 21 21.81 -3.44 18.98
CA PHE A 21 20.68 -3.80 18.17
C PHE A 21 19.56 -2.87 18.64
N ALA A 22 19.62 -1.65 18.15
CA ALA A 22 18.41 -0.91 17.95
C ALA A 22 17.63 -1.71 16.93
N SER A 23 17.04 -2.81 17.37
CA SER A 23 15.89 -3.38 16.70
C SER A 23 14.85 -2.29 16.84
N ASN A 24 14.88 -1.33 15.90
CA ASN A 24 13.65 -0.68 15.57
C ASN A 24 12.70 -1.80 15.26
N PRO A 25 11.62 -1.97 16.00
CA PRO A 25 10.45 -2.58 15.44
C PRO A 25 9.93 -1.53 14.44
N ALA A 26 10.69 -1.33 13.34
CA ALA A 26 10.12 -0.83 12.12
C ALA A 26 8.97 -1.77 11.89
N GLY A 27 7.77 -1.28 12.23
CA GLY A 27 6.67 -2.17 12.39
C GLY A 27 6.58 -3.05 11.16
N ALA A 28 6.49 -4.36 11.37
CA ALA A 28 6.17 -5.30 10.30
C ALA A 28 4.87 -4.90 9.56
N ASP A 29 4.26 -3.79 9.98
CA ASP A 29 3.04 -3.19 9.46
C ASP A 29 3.28 -2.11 8.40
N GLU A 30 4.49 -1.63 8.19
CA GLU A 30 4.78 -0.75 7.06
C GLU A 30 5.07 -1.58 5.82
N MET A 31 4.01 -2.01 5.17
CA MET A 31 4.11 -2.54 3.82
C MET A 31 4.65 -1.46 2.89
N VAL A 32 5.65 -1.80 2.11
CA VAL A 32 6.12 -0.91 1.04
C VAL A 32 4.92 -0.58 0.14
N GLN A 33 4.51 0.67 0.14
CA GLN A 33 3.36 1.11 -0.64
C GLN A 33 3.74 1.24 -2.10
N ASN A 34 2.90 0.74 -2.97
CA ASN A 34 2.93 0.98 -4.40
C ASN A 34 1.55 1.43 -4.87
N LEU A 35 1.40 2.72 -5.01
CA LEU A 35 0.14 3.34 -5.46
C LEU A 35 -0.03 3.29 -6.98
N GLY A 36 0.97 2.86 -7.70
CA GLY A 36 0.96 2.81 -9.15
C GLY A 36 1.43 4.13 -9.80
N PRO A 37 1.16 4.29 -11.09
CA PRO A 37 0.47 3.34 -11.97
C PRO A 37 1.26 2.04 -12.20
N VAL A 38 0.56 0.93 -12.25
CA VAL A 38 1.14 -0.39 -12.50
C VAL A 38 0.54 -1.04 -13.75
N GLY A 39 1.35 -1.82 -14.43
CA GLY A 39 0.91 -2.64 -15.57
C GLY A 39 0.33 -4.00 -15.17
N PRO A 40 0.00 -4.87 -16.15
CA PRO A 40 -0.69 -6.13 -15.90
C PRO A 40 0.05 -7.16 -15.03
N ASN A 41 1.35 -7.06 -14.88
CA ASN A 41 2.14 -8.02 -14.11
C ASN A 41 2.58 -7.48 -12.74
N ASP A 42 2.17 -6.30 -12.41
CA ASP A 42 2.55 -5.63 -11.18
C ASP A 42 1.36 -5.54 -10.21
N THR A 43 1.68 -5.36 -8.95
CA THR A 43 0.70 -5.32 -7.88
C THR A 43 0.65 -3.94 -7.25
N LEU A 44 -0.55 -3.40 -7.12
CA LEU A 44 -0.80 -2.28 -6.23
C LEU A 44 -0.88 -2.78 -4.80
N LEU A 45 -0.24 -2.06 -3.91
CA LEU A 45 -0.22 -2.38 -2.49
C LEU A 45 -0.21 -1.09 -1.69
N ALA A 46 -1.25 -0.83 -0.94
CA ALA A 46 -1.35 0.40 -0.19
C ALA A 46 -2.16 0.28 1.09
N THR A 47 -1.91 1.20 1.99
CA THR A 47 -2.79 1.50 3.10
C THR A 47 -3.39 2.88 2.88
N VAL A 48 -4.70 2.95 2.75
CA VAL A 48 -5.45 4.17 2.55
C VAL A 48 -6.42 4.33 3.71
N GLY A 49 -6.17 5.34 4.55
CA GLY A 49 -6.92 5.47 5.81
C GLY A 49 -6.76 4.23 6.69
N GLY A 50 -7.85 3.65 7.12
CA GLY A 50 -7.91 2.39 7.86
C GLY A 50 -7.97 1.13 7.00
N MET A 51 -7.87 1.24 5.69
CA MET A 51 -7.99 0.12 4.75
C MET A 51 -6.66 -0.28 4.15
N ARG A 52 -6.41 -1.57 4.05
CA ARG A 52 -5.34 -2.15 3.23
C ARG A 52 -5.91 -2.65 1.91
N VAL A 53 -5.16 -2.44 0.86
CA VAL A 53 -5.56 -2.77 -0.51
C VAL A 53 -4.45 -3.52 -1.21
N ILE A 54 -4.81 -4.63 -1.84
CA ILE A 54 -4.00 -5.29 -2.86
C ILE A 54 -4.83 -5.32 -4.14
N ALA A 55 -4.28 -4.86 -5.24
CA ALA A 55 -4.99 -4.86 -6.51
C ALA A 55 -4.08 -5.24 -7.68
N PHE A 56 -4.66 -5.89 -8.65
CA PHE A 56 -4.01 -6.32 -9.89
C PHE A 56 -4.80 -5.85 -11.09
N LEU A 57 -4.07 -5.53 -12.15
CA LEU A 57 -4.65 -5.26 -13.46
C LEU A 57 -4.58 -6.53 -14.32
N GLU A 58 -5.70 -6.92 -14.87
CA GLU A 58 -5.79 -7.88 -15.97
C GLU A 58 -6.18 -7.16 -17.26
N SER A 59 -5.52 -7.50 -18.37
CA SER A 59 -5.94 -7.02 -19.68
C SER A 59 -7.28 -7.65 -20.06
N ALA A 60 -8.27 -6.84 -20.35
CA ALA A 60 -9.64 -7.27 -20.60
C ALA A 60 -10.23 -6.64 -21.85
N GLY A 61 -9.55 -6.78 -23.02
CA GLY A 61 -10.06 -6.32 -24.31
C GLY A 61 -10.27 -4.80 -24.39
N GLY A 62 -9.27 -4.03 -24.04
CA GLY A 62 -9.33 -2.55 -24.03
C GLY A 62 -9.95 -1.95 -22.77
N ARG A 63 -10.20 -2.75 -21.76
CA ARG A 63 -10.66 -2.36 -20.43
C ARG A 63 -9.68 -2.78 -19.35
N CYS A 64 -9.74 -2.14 -18.20
CA CYS A 64 -9.05 -2.62 -17.02
C CYS A 64 -9.87 -3.70 -16.32
N GLY A 65 -9.37 -4.93 -16.32
CA GLY A 65 -9.84 -5.97 -15.42
C GLY A 65 -9.22 -5.76 -14.05
N VAL A 66 -10.00 -5.34 -13.08
CA VAL A 66 -9.52 -5.06 -11.72
C VAL A 66 -9.85 -6.23 -10.81
N ASN A 67 -8.81 -6.80 -10.20
CA ASN A 67 -8.96 -7.74 -9.10
C ASN A 67 -8.37 -7.08 -7.86
N ALA A 68 -9.19 -6.82 -6.88
CA ALA A 68 -8.77 -6.17 -5.66
C ALA A 68 -9.24 -6.94 -4.42
N VAL A 69 -8.42 -6.91 -3.39
CA VAL A 69 -8.79 -7.33 -2.04
C VAL A 69 -8.55 -6.15 -1.11
N VAL A 70 -9.55 -5.77 -0.38
CA VAL A 70 -9.49 -4.73 0.64
C VAL A 70 -9.91 -5.30 1.98
N TRP A 71 -9.23 -4.87 3.04
CA TRP A 71 -9.57 -5.25 4.39
C TRP A 71 -9.26 -4.13 5.36
N ASP A 72 -9.89 -4.17 6.50
CA ASP A 72 -9.60 -3.24 7.59
C ASP A 72 -8.23 -3.58 8.20
N LYS A 73 -7.34 -2.61 8.29
CA LYS A 73 -5.99 -2.84 8.83
C LYS A 73 -5.99 -3.24 10.30
N ASN A 74 -7.03 -2.93 11.04
CA ASN A 74 -7.16 -3.21 12.47
C ASN A 74 -8.00 -4.46 12.76
N ALA A 75 -8.56 -5.09 11.73
CA ALA A 75 -9.37 -6.29 11.85
C ALA A 75 -8.65 -7.51 11.27
N ASP A 76 -9.11 -8.70 11.64
CA ASP A 76 -8.65 -9.94 11.01
C ASP A 76 -9.03 -9.94 9.52
N PRO A 77 -8.07 -10.15 8.60
CA PRO A 77 -8.37 -10.23 7.18
C PRO A 77 -9.41 -11.29 6.82
N SER A 78 -9.47 -12.38 7.58
CA SER A 78 -10.47 -13.44 7.36
C SER A 78 -11.90 -12.98 7.59
N GLU A 79 -12.10 -11.96 8.42
CA GLU A 79 -13.41 -11.43 8.76
C GLU A 79 -13.78 -10.18 7.95
N SER A 80 -12.78 -9.36 7.62
CA SER A 80 -13.01 -8.05 7.01
C SER A 80 -12.68 -7.98 5.52
N ALA A 81 -12.00 -8.99 4.96
CA ALA A 81 -11.57 -8.95 3.58
C ALA A 81 -12.74 -9.00 2.60
N LYS A 82 -12.76 -8.02 1.71
CA LYS A 82 -13.70 -7.93 0.59
C LYS A 82 -12.95 -8.09 -0.71
N ARG A 83 -13.36 -9.06 -1.51
CA ARG A 83 -12.82 -9.26 -2.85
C ARG A 83 -13.70 -8.59 -3.88
N VAL A 84 -13.08 -7.83 -4.76
CA VAL A 84 -13.75 -7.16 -5.87
C VAL A 84 -13.11 -7.60 -7.17
N ARG A 85 -13.92 -7.99 -8.12
CA ARG A 85 -13.51 -8.30 -9.48
C ARG A 85 -14.45 -7.61 -10.45
N VAL A 86 -13.94 -6.66 -11.22
CA VAL A 86 -14.75 -5.84 -12.10
C VAL A 86 -13.94 -5.38 -13.31
N ARG A 87 -14.61 -5.07 -14.39
CA ARG A 87 -14.04 -4.43 -15.58
C ARG A 87 -14.48 -2.98 -15.61
N ILE A 88 -13.52 -2.07 -15.78
CA ILE A 88 -13.79 -0.65 -15.91
C ILE A 88 -13.21 -0.10 -17.21
N GLU A 89 -13.83 0.94 -17.71
CA GLU A 89 -13.42 1.60 -18.94
C GLU A 89 -12.13 2.44 -18.72
N PRO A 90 -11.35 2.69 -19.78
CA PRO A 90 -10.22 3.61 -19.69
C PRO A 90 -10.63 4.96 -19.10
N GLY A 91 -9.88 5.42 -18.10
CA GLY A 91 -10.14 6.67 -17.40
C GLY A 91 -11.19 6.61 -16.30
N GLU A 92 -11.92 5.50 -16.17
CA GLU A 92 -12.91 5.30 -15.10
C GLU A 92 -12.27 5.05 -13.75
N PHE A 93 -13.04 5.36 -12.72
CA PHE A 93 -12.70 5.08 -11.32
C PHE A 93 -13.57 3.95 -10.76
N LEU A 94 -12.94 3.08 -10.01
CA LEU A 94 -13.60 2.11 -9.15
C LEU A 94 -13.53 2.62 -7.72
N HIS A 95 -14.68 2.70 -7.06
CA HIS A 95 -14.78 3.03 -5.65
C HIS A 95 -15.03 1.77 -4.83
N ILE A 96 -14.24 1.59 -3.80
CA ILE A 96 -14.44 0.48 -2.85
C ILE A 96 -14.58 1.08 -1.46
N ASP A 97 -15.76 0.95 -0.89
CA ASP A 97 -16.09 1.47 0.43
C ASP A 97 -16.00 0.38 1.49
N ASN A 98 -15.63 0.76 2.68
CA ASN A 98 -15.75 -0.08 3.87
C ASN A 98 -16.97 0.29 4.73
N ALA A 99 -17.16 -0.45 5.83
CA ALA A 99 -18.31 -0.24 6.73
C ALA A 99 -18.27 1.08 7.49
N VAL A 100 -17.11 1.74 7.59
CA VAL A 100 -16.93 3.04 8.28
C VAL A 100 -16.83 4.22 7.31
N GLN A 101 -17.30 4.05 6.08
CA GLN A 101 -17.36 5.08 5.04
C GLN A 101 -15.99 5.60 4.54
N GLU A 102 -14.94 4.84 4.72
CA GLU A 102 -13.68 5.08 4.04
C GLU A 102 -13.73 4.49 2.64
N SER A 103 -13.16 5.17 1.68
CA SER A 103 -13.17 4.76 0.28
C SER A 103 -11.77 4.66 -0.28
N VAL A 104 -11.54 3.61 -1.06
CA VAL A 104 -10.36 3.48 -1.93
C VAL A 104 -10.80 3.72 -3.35
N HIS A 105 -10.05 4.52 -4.07
CA HIS A 105 -10.29 4.87 -5.46
C HIS A 105 -9.21 4.27 -6.33
N LEU A 106 -9.60 3.43 -7.26
CA LEU A 106 -8.73 2.84 -8.28
C LEU A 106 -9.04 3.46 -9.62
N GLN A 107 -8.04 3.93 -10.33
CA GLN A 107 -8.20 4.52 -11.65
C GLN A 107 -7.60 3.65 -12.74
N CYS A 108 -8.40 3.38 -13.77
CA CYS A 108 -7.92 2.80 -15.02
C CYS A 108 -7.22 3.88 -15.85
N GLY A 109 -6.02 3.59 -16.35
CA GLY A 109 -5.32 4.49 -17.25
C GLY A 109 -6.07 4.75 -18.54
N SER A 110 -5.76 5.84 -19.23
CA SER A 110 -6.46 6.30 -20.44
C SER A 110 -6.42 5.32 -21.61
N ASN A 111 -5.46 4.39 -21.62
CA ASN A 111 -5.32 3.34 -22.62
C ASN A 111 -5.61 1.93 -22.07
N ALA A 112 -6.17 1.81 -20.88
CA ALA A 112 -6.41 0.59 -20.14
C ALA A 112 -5.15 -0.27 -19.89
N ALA A 113 -3.97 0.32 -19.95
CA ALA A 113 -2.69 -0.39 -19.75
C ALA A 113 -2.15 -0.26 -18.32
N THR A 114 -2.74 0.61 -17.51
CA THR A 114 -2.29 0.88 -16.15
C THR A 114 -3.45 0.98 -15.17
N LEU A 115 -3.14 0.69 -13.91
CA LEU A 115 -4.05 0.85 -12.78
C LEU A 115 -3.32 1.60 -11.66
N ALA A 116 -3.97 2.54 -11.04
CA ALA A 116 -3.41 3.32 -9.94
C ALA A 116 -4.41 3.47 -8.80
N ILE A 117 -3.89 3.57 -7.58
CA ILE A 117 -4.67 3.99 -6.41
C ILE A 117 -4.57 5.50 -6.30
N ILE A 118 -5.70 6.15 -6.21
CA ILE A 118 -5.78 7.59 -6.00
C ILE A 118 -6.08 7.85 -4.53
N ASP A 119 -5.14 8.48 -3.85
CA ASP A 119 -5.34 8.94 -2.49
C ASP A 119 -5.99 10.32 -2.52
N THR A 120 -7.29 10.36 -2.26
CA THR A 120 -8.07 11.59 -2.26
C THR A 120 -7.67 12.54 -1.14
N ALA A 121 -7.17 12.00 -0.02
CA ALA A 121 -6.69 12.84 1.07
C ALA A 121 -5.43 13.62 0.68
N ALA A 122 -4.48 12.97 0.00
CA ALA A 122 -3.28 13.62 -0.53
C ALA A 122 -3.63 14.67 -1.60
N LEU A 123 -4.61 14.40 -2.45
CA LEU A 123 -5.10 15.35 -3.46
C LEU A 123 -5.75 16.57 -2.81
N SER A 124 -6.53 16.38 -1.77
CA SER A 124 -7.14 17.48 -1.01
C SER A 124 -6.10 18.36 -0.33
N ALA A 125 -5.05 17.77 0.22
CA ALA A 125 -3.92 18.49 0.81
C ALA A 125 -3.14 19.30 -0.23
N SER A 126 -3.10 18.86 -1.48
CA SER A 126 -2.44 19.54 -2.60
C SER A 126 -3.32 20.64 -3.24
N GLY A 127 -4.53 20.87 -2.76
CA GLY A 127 -5.47 21.84 -3.30
C GLY A 127 -6.08 21.44 -4.65
N ILE A 128 -5.91 20.22 -5.06
CA ILE A 128 -6.53 19.69 -6.28
C ILE A 128 -7.92 19.17 -5.89
N THR A 129 -8.94 19.82 -6.43
CA THR A 129 -10.32 19.37 -6.26
C THR A 129 -10.55 18.17 -7.19
N VAL A 130 -10.75 16.99 -6.63
CA VAL A 130 -11.25 15.84 -7.39
C VAL A 130 -12.72 16.11 -7.69
N GLN A 131 -13.00 16.44 -8.93
CA GLN A 131 -14.38 16.59 -9.37
C GLN A 131 -15.03 15.20 -9.36
N PRO A 132 -16.15 15.02 -8.67
CA PRO A 132 -16.86 13.77 -8.74
C PRO A 132 -17.22 13.45 -10.19
N PRO A 133 -17.23 12.16 -10.57
CA PRO A 133 -17.62 11.81 -11.94
C PRO A 133 -18.99 12.42 -12.22
N LEU A 134 -19.08 13.10 -13.37
CA LEU A 134 -20.33 13.67 -13.82
C LEU A 134 -21.36 12.54 -13.87
N GLN A 135 -22.31 12.59 -13.00
CA GLN A 135 -23.46 11.69 -13.09
C GLN A 135 -24.10 11.91 -14.47
N PRO A 136 -24.44 10.86 -15.19
CA PRO A 136 -25.14 11.03 -16.44
C PRO A 136 -26.38 11.86 -16.17
N VAL A 137 -26.45 13.02 -16.84
CA VAL A 137 -27.63 13.90 -16.75
C VAL A 137 -28.79 13.06 -17.22
N LYS A 138 -29.68 12.72 -16.30
CA LYS A 138 -30.92 12.04 -16.66
C LYS A 138 -31.67 12.98 -17.61
N PRO A 139 -31.95 12.57 -18.86
CA PRO A 139 -32.70 13.40 -19.76
C PRO A 139 -34.03 13.74 -19.12
N GLY A 140 -34.32 15.01 -18.96
CA GLY A 140 -35.58 15.48 -18.45
C GLY A 140 -36.73 15.04 -19.39
N PRO A 141 -37.90 14.97 -18.88
CA PRO A 141 -39.07 14.61 -19.71
C PRO A 141 -39.29 15.58 -20.85
#